data_f3544486edb70d527037a261e2a593a3
#
_entry.id   f3544486edb70d527037a261e2a593a3
#
_cell.length_a   1.000
_cell.length_b   1.000
_cell.length_c   1.000
_cell.angle_alpha   90.00
_cell.angle_beta   90.00
_cell.angle_gamma   90.00
#
_symmetry.space_group_name_H-M   'P 1'
#
loop_
_entity.id
_entity.type
_entity.pdbx_description
1 polymer ?
#
loop_
_entity_poly.entity_id
_entity_poly.type
_entity_poly.pdbx_seq_one_letter_code
_entity_poly.pdbx_strand_id
1 'polypeptide(L)'
;MRNFIVVLTLFCVSAALSAQNNTILRSIAFLTGAEDVESLDQQEIDRFFFYAAHPLRINSASISRLVSSGLFSQYQAACLLDYRQRQGDVLSVAELALVDGFGEATARALAPFLSFESDRLPGSPAVSARPSQHLKVRGSIRKKGDIQYGDGVQYLFAGESLEMNLAGRSTYLEAFRPTGSVAWSGRSGKVVVGDFHTRFGQGLALWSGFSVSGLSGASSFYKRPSGLSPARSYSGLGTWRGLAADYTWKRLIITGFVAKNTVGGNATWFGRKGQVGLTAFSSDGVRKVSADGRFCLRGIDLFGEAAWDGKAPAFLAGAVFPIGDRARFPLAFRWYHSAYDGSFSGAMRTSTKVSDQCGLALGWEQGRFVASVDLSSTQLSGQRQLKGRMVFPVQLPGNWDMEVRLSERWKNEGIRHRVGLRTDFRYVKGEWTAIIRSEESWARGPGWLGYLEGGRKNDRLAVWLRACAYFIGHWDNRIYCYERDAPGNFSVPAYYGNGFVLSALSSYKWTWKRSRLRAWLRLSTYPEARLAIDWEF
;
A
#
# COMPACT_ATOMS: atom_id res chain seq x y z
N MET A 1 -42.33 -19.69 5.42
CA MET A 1 -41.33 -19.06 6.29
C MET A 1 -39.90 -19.65 6.11
N ARG A 2 -39.73 -20.97 6.09
CA ARG A 2 -38.37 -21.60 5.96
C ARG A 2 -37.63 -21.21 4.68
N ASN A 3 -38.31 -21.08 3.54
CA ASN A 3 -37.72 -20.66 2.26
C ASN A 3 -37.40 -19.15 2.19
N PHE A 4 -38.09 -18.34 2.98
CA PHE A 4 -37.84 -16.90 3.05
C PHE A 4 -36.61 -16.57 3.89
N ILE A 5 -36.33 -17.35 4.95
CA ILE A 5 -35.15 -17.22 5.79
C ILE A 5 -33.90 -17.68 5.05
N VAL A 6 -33.98 -18.75 4.23
CA VAL A 6 -32.85 -19.23 3.39
C VAL A 6 -32.51 -18.21 2.29
N VAL A 7 -33.51 -17.59 1.68
CA VAL A 7 -33.30 -16.50 0.71
C VAL A 7 -32.72 -15.25 1.39
N LEU A 8 -33.16 -14.93 2.60
CA LEU A 8 -32.65 -13.77 3.37
C LEU A 8 -31.21 -13.99 3.85
N THR A 9 -30.84 -15.21 4.27
CA THR A 9 -29.47 -15.56 4.66
C THR A 9 -28.54 -15.65 3.46
N LEU A 10 -28.97 -16.16 2.31
CA LEU A 10 -28.24 -16.10 1.05
C LEU A 10 -28.06 -14.65 0.56
N PHE A 11 -29.05 -13.78 0.78
CA PHE A 11 -28.98 -12.36 0.45
C PHE A 11 -28.00 -11.58 1.35
N CYS A 12 -27.87 -11.95 2.64
CA CYS A 12 -26.92 -11.30 3.55
C CYS A 12 -25.47 -11.73 3.31
N VAL A 13 -25.23 -12.95 2.86
CA VAL A 13 -23.86 -13.45 2.52
C VAL A 13 -23.35 -12.84 1.21
N SER A 14 -24.25 -12.60 0.23
CA SER A 14 -23.87 -11.95 -1.04
C SER A 14 -23.60 -10.46 -0.91
N ALA A 15 -24.16 -9.78 0.10
CA ALA A 15 -23.95 -8.34 0.32
C ALA A 15 -22.51 -7.99 0.76
N ALA A 16 -21.81 -8.91 1.42
CA ALA A 16 -20.44 -8.67 1.92
C ALA A 16 -19.37 -8.63 0.83
N LEU A 17 -19.57 -9.31 -0.30
CA LEU A 17 -18.54 -9.51 -1.34
C LEU A 17 -18.42 -8.36 -2.34
N SER A 18 -19.47 -7.57 -2.54
CA SER A 18 -19.47 -6.52 -3.58
C SER A 18 -18.75 -5.22 -3.19
N ALA A 19 -18.66 -4.92 -1.89
CA ALA A 19 -17.92 -3.75 -1.35
C ALA A 19 -16.40 -3.94 -1.37
N GLN A 20 -15.92 -5.16 -1.60
CA GLN A 20 -14.57 -5.61 -1.26
C GLN A 20 -13.44 -4.87 -1.99
N ASN A 21 -13.53 -4.57 -3.29
CA ASN A 21 -12.38 -3.98 -4.01
C ASN A 21 -12.08 -2.53 -3.59
N ASN A 22 -13.08 -1.68 -3.37
CA ASN A 22 -12.81 -0.31 -2.89
C ASN A 22 -12.42 -0.30 -1.41
N THR A 23 -12.96 -1.23 -0.63
CA THR A 23 -12.57 -1.44 0.77
C THR A 23 -11.12 -1.93 0.84
N ILE A 24 -10.71 -2.85 -0.02
CA ILE A 24 -9.32 -3.33 -0.13
C ILE A 24 -8.38 -2.19 -0.47
N LEU A 25 -8.66 -1.37 -1.49
CA LEU A 25 -7.79 -0.24 -1.85
C LEU A 25 -7.69 0.82 -0.74
N ARG A 26 -8.79 1.10 -0.03
CA ARG A 26 -8.77 1.97 1.16
C ARG A 26 -7.94 1.36 2.30
N SER A 27 -8.06 0.04 2.52
CA SER A 27 -7.22 -0.68 3.48
C SER A 27 -5.74 -0.61 3.10
N ILE A 28 -5.41 -0.76 1.82
CA ILE A 28 -4.04 -0.62 1.32
C ILE A 28 -3.53 0.81 1.54
N ALA A 29 -4.32 1.83 1.20
CA ALA A 29 -3.96 3.23 1.41
C ALA A 29 -3.68 3.51 2.91
N PHE A 30 -4.56 3.06 3.81
CA PHE A 30 -4.35 3.16 5.25
C PHE A 30 -3.07 2.45 5.71
N LEU A 31 -2.85 1.21 5.28
CA LEU A 31 -1.71 0.39 5.70
C LEU A 31 -0.36 0.91 5.16
N THR A 32 -0.37 1.55 3.99
CA THR A 32 0.82 2.16 3.38
C THR A 32 1.05 3.61 3.81
N GLY A 33 0.07 4.23 4.48
CA GLY A 33 0.09 5.65 4.83
C GLY A 33 -0.18 6.57 3.63
N ALA A 34 -0.74 6.05 2.54
CA ALA A 34 -1.09 6.84 1.36
C ALA A 34 -2.22 7.83 1.65
N GLU A 35 -2.15 9.02 1.07
CA GLU A 35 -3.18 10.05 1.23
C GLU A 35 -4.53 9.58 0.67
N ASP A 36 -4.49 8.86 -0.43
CA ASP A 36 -5.65 8.32 -1.13
C ASP A 36 -5.25 7.14 -2.03
N VAL A 37 -6.25 6.58 -2.72
CA VAL A 37 -6.03 5.48 -3.66
C VAL A 37 -5.17 5.95 -4.84
N GLU A 38 -5.33 7.19 -5.28
CA GLU A 38 -4.60 7.79 -6.40
C GLU A 38 -3.10 7.94 -6.14
N SER A 39 -2.69 7.94 -4.87
CA SER A 39 -1.26 8.00 -4.46
C SER A 39 -0.61 6.65 -4.27
N LEU A 40 -1.31 5.55 -4.48
CA LEU A 40 -0.75 4.20 -4.36
C LEU A 40 0.18 3.85 -5.52
N ASP A 41 1.09 2.91 -5.28
CA ASP A 41 1.97 2.31 -6.30
C ASP A 41 1.54 0.90 -6.66
N GLN A 42 1.82 0.52 -7.91
CA GLN A 42 1.49 -0.79 -8.45
C GLN A 42 2.08 -1.95 -7.63
N GLN A 43 3.31 -1.82 -7.14
CA GLN A 43 3.98 -2.88 -6.39
C GLN A 43 3.30 -3.17 -5.07
N GLU A 44 2.88 -2.12 -4.35
CA GLU A 44 2.14 -2.27 -3.11
C GLU A 44 0.80 -2.96 -3.35
N ILE A 45 0.10 -2.51 -4.37
CA ILE A 45 -1.19 -3.07 -4.75
C ILE A 45 -1.08 -4.55 -5.12
N ASP A 46 -0.11 -4.94 -5.95
CA ASP A 46 0.10 -6.33 -6.37
C ASP A 46 0.34 -7.24 -5.16
N ARG A 47 1.14 -6.78 -4.18
CA ARG A 47 1.40 -7.51 -2.94
C ARG A 47 0.14 -7.74 -2.12
N PHE A 48 -0.64 -6.69 -1.89
CA PHE A 48 -1.86 -6.80 -1.09
C PHE A 48 -2.96 -7.59 -1.82
N PHE A 49 -3.11 -7.41 -3.13
CA PHE A 49 -4.07 -8.20 -3.90
C PHE A 49 -3.72 -9.69 -3.93
N PHE A 50 -2.43 -10.03 -3.91
CA PHE A 50 -2.03 -11.42 -3.74
C PHE A 50 -2.57 -12.00 -2.42
N TYR A 51 -2.39 -11.30 -1.30
CA TYR A 51 -2.91 -11.76 0.00
C TYR A 51 -4.42 -11.60 0.16
N ALA A 52 -5.07 -10.73 -0.60
CA ALA A 52 -6.53 -10.70 -0.66
C ALA A 52 -7.12 -11.94 -1.37
N ALA A 53 -6.39 -12.50 -2.34
CA ALA A 53 -6.75 -13.75 -3.00
C ALA A 53 -6.34 -15.00 -2.18
N HIS A 54 -5.23 -14.91 -1.44
CA HIS A 54 -4.62 -15.97 -0.64
C HIS A 54 -4.31 -15.46 0.77
N PRO A 55 -5.32 -15.38 1.67
CA PRO A 55 -5.14 -14.83 3.00
C PRO A 55 -4.03 -15.53 3.79
N LEU A 56 -3.15 -14.74 4.39
CA LEU A 56 -2.04 -15.26 5.18
C LEU A 56 -2.55 -15.87 6.49
N ARG A 57 -2.25 -17.13 6.75
CA ARG A 57 -2.61 -17.86 7.98
C ARG A 57 -1.73 -17.38 9.13
N ILE A 58 -2.23 -16.46 9.95
CA ILE A 58 -1.42 -15.80 11.00
C ILE A 58 -1.11 -16.73 12.18
N ASN A 59 -1.86 -17.81 12.37
CA ASN A 59 -1.67 -18.73 13.49
C ASN A 59 -0.62 -19.81 13.22
N SER A 60 -0.35 -20.16 11.98
CA SER A 60 0.68 -21.15 11.60
C SER A 60 1.98 -20.50 11.06
N ALA A 61 1.92 -19.25 10.59
CA ALA A 61 3.07 -18.58 10.00
C ALA A 61 4.22 -18.35 10.99
N SER A 62 5.47 -18.60 10.54
CA SER A 62 6.69 -18.23 11.26
C SER A 62 6.92 -16.71 11.22
N ILE A 63 7.81 -16.18 12.08
CA ILE A 63 8.17 -14.76 12.06
C ILE A 63 8.74 -14.35 10.69
N SER A 64 9.59 -15.19 10.13
CA SER A 64 10.19 -14.95 8.80
C SER A 64 9.11 -14.88 7.72
N ARG A 65 8.06 -15.69 7.81
CA ARG A 65 6.94 -15.68 6.86
C ARG A 65 6.06 -14.45 7.04
N LEU A 66 5.74 -14.06 8.29
CA LEU A 66 4.99 -12.85 8.60
C LEU A 66 5.69 -11.59 8.06
N VAL A 67 6.98 -11.44 8.35
CA VAL A 67 7.81 -10.33 7.85
C VAL A 67 7.93 -10.37 6.32
N SER A 68 8.17 -11.55 5.72
CA SER A 68 8.28 -11.73 4.27
C SER A 68 7.01 -11.32 3.53
N SER A 69 5.84 -11.43 4.17
CA SER A 69 4.58 -11.00 3.55
C SER A 69 4.58 -9.51 3.21
N GLY A 70 5.28 -8.69 3.98
CA GLY A 70 5.24 -7.23 3.90
C GLY A 70 3.91 -6.63 4.39
N LEU A 71 2.99 -7.44 4.93
CA LEU A 71 1.73 -6.98 5.53
C LEU A 71 1.96 -6.37 6.91
N PHE A 72 2.95 -6.89 7.64
CA PHE A 72 3.28 -6.50 9.01
C PHE A 72 4.59 -5.71 9.07
N SER A 73 4.70 -4.81 10.03
CA SER A 73 6.02 -4.37 10.47
C SER A 73 6.72 -5.51 11.23
N GLN A 74 8.06 -5.44 11.30
CA GLN A 74 8.83 -6.40 12.10
C GLN A 74 8.35 -6.44 13.55
N TYR A 75 8.02 -5.28 14.13
CA TYR A 75 7.47 -5.17 15.48
C TYR A 75 6.13 -5.89 15.64
N GLN A 76 5.20 -5.68 14.69
CA GLN A 76 3.90 -6.36 14.70
C GLN A 76 4.04 -7.89 14.60
N ALA A 77 4.96 -8.37 13.73
CA ALA A 77 5.23 -9.80 13.62
C ALA A 77 5.79 -10.39 14.93
N ALA A 78 6.68 -9.67 15.62
CA ALA A 78 7.23 -10.08 16.91
C ALA A 78 6.17 -10.09 18.01
N CYS A 79 5.31 -9.06 18.08
CA CYS A 79 4.21 -8.98 19.04
C CYS A 79 3.17 -10.08 18.83
N LEU A 80 2.83 -10.38 17.58
CA LEU A 80 1.90 -11.45 17.25
C LEU A 80 2.42 -12.82 17.69
N LEU A 81 3.72 -13.08 17.51
CA LEU A 81 4.34 -14.33 18.00
C LEU A 81 4.38 -14.40 19.52
N ASP A 82 4.73 -13.32 20.20
CA ASP A 82 4.73 -13.26 21.66
C ASP A 82 3.31 -13.48 22.24
N TYR A 83 2.30 -12.89 21.60
CA TYR A 83 0.89 -13.13 21.94
C TYR A 83 0.50 -14.60 21.76
N ARG A 84 0.80 -15.20 20.61
CA ARG A 84 0.51 -16.61 20.33
C ARG A 84 1.19 -17.58 21.30
N GLN A 85 2.37 -17.23 21.80
CA GLN A 85 3.08 -18.05 22.81
C GLN A 85 2.44 -17.97 24.18
N ARG A 86 1.80 -16.85 24.55
CA ARG A 86 1.23 -16.62 25.87
C ARG A 86 -0.26 -16.92 25.96
N GLN A 87 -1.01 -16.51 24.96
CA GLN A 87 -2.48 -16.54 24.96
C GLN A 87 -3.05 -17.60 24.01
N GLY A 88 -2.25 -18.12 23.09
CA GLY A 88 -2.70 -19.02 22.04
C GLY A 88 -3.00 -18.34 20.73
N ASP A 89 -3.77 -19.02 19.87
CA ASP A 89 -4.06 -18.56 18.53
C ASP A 89 -5.02 -17.37 18.52
N VAL A 90 -4.82 -16.44 17.59
CA VAL A 90 -5.69 -15.27 17.36
C VAL A 90 -6.86 -15.70 16.47
N LEU A 91 -8.09 -15.65 16.99
CA LEU A 91 -9.28 -16.20 16.34
C LEU A 91 -10.17 -15.13 15.67
N SER A 92 -9.93 -13.86 15.95
CA SER A 92 -10.77 -12.77 15.43
C SER A 92 -9.99 -11.47 15.20
N VAL A 93 -10.59 -10.58 14.40
CA VAL A 93 -10.07 -9.23 14.17
C VAL A 93 -10.04 -8.42 15.48
N ALA A 94 -11.05 -8.60 16.34
CA ALA A 94 -11.12 -7.92 17.63
C ALA A 94 -9.97 -8.35 18.55
N GLU A 95 -9.64 -9.64 18.54
CA GLU A 95 -8.50 -10.17 19.29
C GLU A 95 -7.17 -9.69 18.74
N LEU A 96 -7.01 -9.65 17.41
CA LEU A 96 -5.84 -9.06 16.76
C LEU A 96 -5.64 -7.58 17.15
N ALA A 97 -6.72 -6.85 17.35
CA ALA A 97 -6.66 -5.45 17.76
C ALA A 97 -6.06 -5.25 19.17
N LEU A 98 -6.13 -6.28 20.02
CA LEU A 98 -5.55 -6.26 21.38
C LEU A 98 -4.05 -6.59 21.41
N VAL A 99 -3.53 -7.14 20.30
CA VAL A 99 -2.09 -7.43 20.19
C VAL A 99 -1.32 -6.11 20.06
N ASP A 100 -0.23 -5.97 20.84
CA ASP A 100 0.61 -4.78 20.82
C ASP A 100 1.05 -4.42 19.39
N GLY A 101 0.99 -3.15 19.04
CA GLY A 101 1.38 -2.62 17.74
C GLY A 101 0.32 -2.72 16.62
N PHE A 102 -0.88 -3.26 16.89
CA PHE A 102 -1.97 -3.32 15.91
C PHE A 102 -3.02 -2.22 16.14
N GLY A 103 -3.80 -2.31 17.21
CA GLY A 103 -4.96 -1.46 17.43
C GLY A 103 -6.11 -1.76 16.46
N GLU A 104 -7.29 -1.22 16.74
CA GLU A 104 -8.52 -1.55 16.01
C GLU A 104 -8.47 -1.19 14.51
N ALA A 105 -7.99 0.00 14.18
CA ALA A 105 -7.93 0.47 12.80
C ALA A 105 -6.99 -0.38 11.93
N THR A 106 -5.80 -0.74 12.45
CA THR A 106 -4.84 -1.57 11.74
C THR A 106 -5.32 -3.01 11.59
N ALA A 107 -5.88 -3.60 12.65
CA ALA A 107 -6.43 -4.96 12.62
C ALA A 107 -7.57 -5.06 11.60
N ARG A 108 -8.49 -4.09 11.60
CA ARG A 108 -9.59 -4.02 10.64
C ARG A 108 -9.10 -3.83 9.20
N ALA A 109 -8.07 -3.01 8.98
CA ALA A 109 -7.48 -2.80 7.66
C ALA A 109 -6.73 -4.04 7.14
N LEU A 110 -6.12 -4.83 8.03
CA LEU A 110 -5.42 -6.07 7.69
C LEU A 110 -6.36 -7.25 7.45
N ALA A 111 -7.57 -7.25 8.02
CA ALA A 111 -8.51 -8.37 8.00
C ALA A 111 -8.74 -9.00 6.60
N PRO A 112 -8.87 -8.24 5.50
CA PRO A 112 -9.08 -8.82 4.17
C PRO A 112 -7.90 -9.67 3.65
N PHE A 113 -6.73 -9.57 4.27
CA PHE A 113 -5.48 -10.20 3.84
C PHE A 113 -5.06 -11.36 4.74
N LEU A 114 -5.82 -11.63 5.80
CA LEU A 114 -5.47 -12.58 6.84
C LEU A 114 -6.50 -13.71 6.95
N SER A 115 -6.01 -14.91 7.32
CA SER A 115 -6.83 -16.02 7.79
C SER A 115 -6.57 -16.24 9.29
N PHE A 116 -7.65 -16.31 10.04
CA PHE A 116 -7.69 -16.58 11.48
C PHE A 116 -7.91 -18.05 11.80
N GLU A 117 -7.81 -18.94 10.80
CA GLU A 117 -7.91 -20.39 11.01
C GLU A 117 -6.86 -20.87 12.00
N SER A 118 -7.26 -21.80 12.87
CA SER A 118 -6.41 -22.42 13.88
C SER A 118 -6.39 -23.93 13.68
N ASP A 119 -5.20 -24.49 13.62
CA ASP A 119 -5.00 -25.95 13.56
C ASP A 119 -5.10 -26.60 14.96
N ARG A 120 -5.20 -25.78 16.03
CA ARG A 120 -5.25 -26.24 17.44
C ARG A 120 -6.66 -26.44 17.98
N LEU A 121 -7.67 -25.97 17.24
CA LEU A 121 -9.06 -26.14 17.66
C LEU A 121 -9.52 -27.59 17.41
N PRO A 122 -10.23 -28.22 18.37
CA PRO A 122 -10.79 -29.56 18.17
C PRO A 122 -11.69 -29.60 16.94
N GLY A 123 -11.49 -30.58 16.08
CA GLY A 123 -12.26 -30.76 14.85
C GLY A 123 -11.80 -29.90 13.66
N SER A 124 -10.79 -29.06 13.82
CA SER A 124 -10.19 -28.38 12.70
C SER A 124 -9.51 -29.38 11.77
N PRO A 125 -9.82 -29.40 10.46
CA PRO A 125 -9.10 -30.25 9.54
C PRO A 125 -7.63 -29.82 9.54
N ALA A 126 -6.70 -30.80 9.60
CA ALA A 126 -5.29 -30.54 9.37
C ALA A 126 -5.14 -29.96 7.97
N VAL A 127 -5.07 -28.63 7.88
CA VAL A 127 -5.00 -27.95 6.58
C VAL A 127 -3.54 -27.96 6.15
N SER A 128 -3.18 -28.98 5.39
CA SER A 128 -1.96 -28.93 4.60
C SER A 128 -2.05 -27.74 3.66
N ALA A 129 -1.23 -26.74 3.89
CA ALA A 129 -1.12 -25.58 2.99
C ALA A 129 -0.61 -26.08 1.63
N ARG A 130 -1.54 -26.32 0.71
CA ARG A 130 -1.16 -26.67 -0.66
C ARG A 130 -0.49 -25.47 -1.30
N PRO A 131 0.63 -25.65 -2.01
CA PRO A 131 1.22 -24.57 -2.75
C PRO A 131 0.24 -24.05 -3.80
N SER A 132 0.14 -22.75 -3.94
CA SER A 132 -0.62 -22.11 -5.01
C SER A 132 0.32 -21.71 -6.14
N GLN A 133 -0.14 -21.93 -7.37
CA GLN A 133 0.59 -21.56 -8.58
C GLN A 133 -0.32 -20.67 -9.42
N HIS A 134 0.24 -19.55 -9.90
CA HIS A 134 -0.48 -18.60 -10.74
C HIS A 134 0.32 -18.28 -11.98
N LEU A 135 -0.33 -18.37 -13.12
CA LEU A 135 0.15 -17.80 -14.37
C LEU A 135 -0.75 -16.62 -14.75
N LYS A 136 -0.16 -15.43 -14.79
CA LYS A 136 -0.85 -14.22 -15.19
C LYS A 136 -0.29 -13.73 -16.52
N VAL A 137 -1.18 -13.49 -17.46
CA VAL A 137 -0.85 -12.92 -18.77
C VAL A 137 -1.71 -11.68 -18.98
N ARG A 138 -1.13 -10.63 -19.53
CA ARG A 138 -1.83 -9.41 -19.84
C ARG A 138 -1.36 -8.84 -21.17
N GLY A 139 -2.26 -8.17 -21.85
CA GLY A 139 -1.99 -7.42 -23.06
C GLY A 139 -2.75 -6.11 -23.05
N SER A 140 -2.19 -5.11 -23.66
CA SER A 140 -2.84 -3.82 -23.86
C SER A 140 -2.53 -3.27 -25.23
N ILE A 141 -3.49 -2.61 -25.83
CA ILE A 141 -3.36 -1.92 -27.11
C ILE A 141 -3.94 -0.51 -26.95
N ARG A 142 -3.21 0.49 -27.42
CA ARG A 142 -3.62 1.88 -27.36
C ARG A 142 -3.31 2.58 -28.67
N LYS A 143 -4.23 3.44 -29.12
CA LYS A 143 -4.00 4.32 -30.27
C LYS A 143 -3.73 5.74 -29.77
N LYS A 144 -2.50 6.22 -29.91
CA LYS A 144 -2.09 7.60 -29.62
C LYS A 144 -1.18 8.09 -30.75
N GLY A 145 -1.81 8.55 -31.86
CA GLY A 145 -1.14 8.64 -33.16
C GLY A 145 -1.00 7.24 -33.72
N ASP A 146 0.12 6.58 -33.46
CA ASP A 146 0.37 5.18 -33.82
C ASP A 146 -0.25 4.18 -32.82
N ILE A 147 -0.39 2.94 -33.28
CA ILE A 147 -0.82 1.83 -32.44
C ILE A 147 0.36 1.39 -31.56
N GLN A 148 0.14 1.38 -30.27
CA GLN A 148 1.11 1.02 -29.26
C GLN A 148 0.65 -0.22 -28.49
N TYR A 149 1.58 -1.12 -28.21
CA TYR A 149 1.33 -2.38 -27.51
C TYR A 149 2.06 -2.41 -26.17
N GLY A 150 1.47 -3.10 -25.20
CA GLY A 150 2.11 -3.44 -23.96
C GLY A 150 1.68 -4.84 -23.56
N ASP A 151 2.59 -5.62 -23.03
CA ASP A 151 2.38 -7.00 -22.61
C ASP A 151 3.03 -7.28 -21.27
N GLY A 152 2.65 -8.39 -20.64
CA GLY A 152 3.27 -8.84 -19.41
C GLY A 152 2.89 -10.27 -19.09
N VAL A 153 3.85 -10.98 -18.55
CA VAL A 153 3.68 -12.34 -18.05
C VAL A 153 4.24 -12.41 -16.63
N GLN A 154 3.57 -13.16 -15.76
CA GLN A 154 4.03 -13.42 -14.40
C GLN A 154 3.68 -14.84 -14.01
N TYR A 155 4.67 -15.58 -13.54
CA TYR A 155 4.48 -16.83 -12.84
C TYR A 155 4.78 -16.62 -11.36
N LEU A 156 3.85 -17.03 -10.50
CA LEU A 156 3.97 -16.94 -9.06
C LEU A 156 3.73 -18.34 -8.46
N PHE A 157 4.68 -18.80 -7.68
CA PHE A 157 4.57 -19.98 -6.83
C PHE A 157 4.60 -19.54 -5.37
N ALA A 158 3.63 -19.95 -4.56
CA ALA A 158 3.59 -19.67 -3.14
C ALA A 158 3.32 -20.96 -2.36
N GLY A 159 4.40 -21.51 -1.80
CA GLY A 159 4.37 -22.61 -0.86
C GLY A 159 4.51 -22.12 0.58
N GLU A 160 4.56 -23.05 1.52
CA GLU A 160 4.72 -22.74 2.94
C GLU A 160 6.09 -22.11 3.25
N SER A 161 7.16 -22.70 2.71
CA SER A 161 8.55 -22.24 2.94
C SER A 161 9.18 -21.60 1.72
N LEU A 162 8.68 -21.86 0.51
CA LEU A 162 9.25 -21.39 -0.74
C LEU A 162 8.26 -20.50 -1.48
N GLU A 163 8.72 -19.33 -1.89
CA GLU A 163 8.01 -18.45 -2.82
C GLU A 163 8.89 -18.16 -4.02
N MET A 164 8.29 -18.11 -5.19
CA MET A 164 8.96 -17.72 -6.42
C MET A 164 8.07 -16.78 -7.22
N ASN A 165 8.63 -15.69 -7.68
CA ASN A 165 8.01 -14.76 -8.61
C ASN A 165 8.92 -14.58 -9.81
N LEU A 166 8.46 -14.93 -10.99
CA LEU A 166 9.13 -14.66 -12.26
C LEU A 166 8.19 -13.81 -13.10
N ALA A 167 8.59 -12.64 -13.49
CA ALA A 167 7.75 -11.73 -14.24
C ALA A 167 8.53 -10.96 -15.27
N GLY A 168 7.83 -10.43 -16.25
CA GLY A 168 8.36 -9.49 -17.21
C GLY A 168 7.23 -8.72 -17.85
N ARG A 169 7.51 -7.47 -18.19
CA ARG A 169 6.56 -6.63 -18.92
C ARG A 169 7.25 -5.71 -19.90
N SER A 170 6.57 -5.41 -20.97
CA SER A 170 6.79 -4.23 -21.78
C SER A 170 5.69 -3.19 -21.51
N THR A 171 5.98 -1.96 -21.80
CA THR A 171 5.00 -0.88 -21.81
C THR A 171 5.10 -0.13 -23.13
N TYR A 172 4.14 0.73 -23.42
CA TYR A 172 4.16 1.56 -24.64
C TYR A 172 5.46 2.40 -24.83
N LEU A 173 6.22 2.60 -23.76
CA LEU A 173 7.43 3.44 -23.74
C LEU A 173 8.69 2.67 -23.36
N GLU A 174 8.56 1.44 -22.88
CA GLU A 174 9.68 0.68 -22.33
C GLU A 174 9.74 -0.72 -22.94
N ALA A 175 10.93 -1.15 -23.32
CA ALA A 175 11.20 -2.52 -23.75
C ALA A 175 10.92 -3.53 -22.62
N PHE A 176 10.80 -4.80 -22.99
CA PHE A 176 10.57 -5.89 -22.03
C PHE A 176 11.63 -5.92 -20.92
N ARG A 177 11.19 -5.86 -19.68
CA ARG A 177 12.05 -5.91 -18.48
C ARG A 177 11.70 -7.13 -17.64
N PRO A 178 12.63 -8.09 -17.52
CA PRO A 178 12.45 -9.23 -16.64
C PRO A 178 12.68 -8.85 -15.18
N THR A 179 11.84 -9.38 -14.29
CA THR A 179 11.98 -9.31 -12.84
C THR A 179 11.84 -10.70 -12.25
N GLY A 180 12.47 -10.97 -11.12
CA GLY A 180 12.32 -12.26 -10.49
C GLY A 180 12.88 -12.31 -9.09
N SER A 181 12.23 -13.08 -8.23
CA SER A 181 12.67 -13.36 -6.88
C SER A 181 12.34 -14.79 -6.48
N VAL A 182 13.25 -15.40 -5.74
CA VAL A 182 13.05 -16.67 -5.04
C VAL A 182 13.32 -16.43 -3.58
N ALA A 183 12.39 -16.76 -2.72
CA ALA A 183 12.50 -16.59 -1.28
C ALA A 183 12.22 -17.91 -0.57
N TRP A 184 13.18 -18.33 0.24
CA TRP A 184 12.99 -19.42 1.19
C TRP A 184 12.82 -18.86 2.60
N SER A 185 11.77 -19.29 3.30
CA SER A 185 11.45 -18.86 4.66
C SER A 185 11.38 -20.07 5.59
N GLY A 186 12.34 -20.18 6.49
CA GLY A 186 12.35 -21.18 7.55
C GLY A 186 11.71 -20.68 8.84
N ARG A 187 11.91 -21.42 9.93
CA ARG A 187 11.38 -21.07 11.26
C ARG A 187 11.97 -19.76 11.79
N SER A 188 13.29 -19.57 11.65
CA SER A 188 14.03 -18.45 12.24
C SER A 188 14.84 -17.65 11.22
N GLY A 189 14.78 -17.99 9.95
CA GLY A 189 15.57 -17.32 8.92
C GLY A 189 14.91 -17.34 7.57
N LYS A 190 15.33 -16.42 6.72
CA LYS A 190 14.87 -16.26 5.36
C LYS A 190 16.02 -15.91 4.45
N VAL A 191 15.99 -16.42 3.25
CA VAL A 191 16.93 -16.07 2.17
C VAL A 191 16.13 -15.65 0.95
N VAL A 192 16.55 -14.55 0.32
CA VAL A 192 15.94 -14.05 -0.92
C VAL A 192 17.02 -13.87 -1.96
N VAL A 193 16.80 -14.44 -3.14
CA VAL A 193 17.64 -14.30 -4.33
C VAL A 193 16.86 -13.61 -5.42
N GLY A 194 17.48 -12.67 -6.12
CA GLY A 194 16.83 -11.88 -7.18
C GLY A 194 16.34 -10.52 -6.68
N ASP A 195 15.11 -10.13 -7.02
CA ASP A 195 14.58 -8.81 -6.70
C ASP A 195 13.93 -8.80 -5.31
N PHE A 196 14.35 -7.85 -4.45
CA PHE A 196 13.88 -7.74 -3.08
C PHE A 196 13.75 -6.29 -2.61
N HIS A 197 13.01 -6.10 -1.53
CA HIS A 197 12.85 -4.83 -0.82
C HIS A 197 13.50 -4.90 0.55
N THR A 198 14.12 -3.79 0.95
CA THR A 198 14.62 -3.55 2.31
C THR A 198 13.96 -2.29 2.87
N ARG A 199 13.26 -2.42 3.99
CA ARG A 199 12.49 -1.32 4.61
C ARG A 199 12.76 -1.29 6.10
N PHE A 200 13.65 -0.39 6.51
CA PHE A 200 14.07 -0.25 7.89
C PHE A 200 13.83 1.15 8.42
N GLY A 201 13.67 1.27 9.73
CA GLY A 201 13.47 2.52 10.43
C GLY A 201 12.28 3.35 9.93
N GLN A 202 12.46 4.65 9.89
CA GLN A 202 11.53 5.61 9.28
C GLN A 202 11.92 5.94 7.83
N GLY A 203 12.91 5.22 7.28
CA GLY A 203 13.35 5.31 5.90
C GLY A 203 14.21 6.52 5.58
N LEU A 204 14.96 7.03 6.54
CA LEU A 204 15.99 8.03 6.28
C LEU A 204 17.23 7.41 5.65
N ALA A 205 17.74 6.31 6.19
CA ALA A 205 18.90 5.63 5.65
C ALA A 205 18.52 4.67 4.52
N LEU A 206 17.56 3.78 4.73
CA LEU A 206 17.29 2.69 3.80
C LEU A 206 15.80 2.35 3.71
N TRP A 207 15.19 2.69 2.57
CA TRP A 207 13.83 2.33 2.25
C TRP A 207 13.69 2.08 0.76
N SER A 208 13.64 0.83 0.34
CA SER A 208 13.45 0.48 -1.06
C SER A 208 11.97 0.37 -1.44
N GLY A 209 11.67 0.71 -2.69
CA GLY A 209 10.32 0.71 -3.23
C GLY A 209 9.55 2.00 -2.90
N PHE A 210 8.24 1.89 -2.94
CA PHE A 210 7.34 3.02 -2.77
C PHE A 210 7.39 3.60 -1.35
N SER A 211 7.47 4.91 -1.24
CA SER A 211 7.39 5.65 0.00
C SER A 211 6.41 6.79 -0.16
N VAL A 212 5.35 6.76 0.61
CA VAL A 212 4.40 7.86 0.66
C VAL A 212 4.89 8.90 1.67
N SER A 213 4.86 10.14 1.27
CA SER A 213 4.96 11.30 2.16
C SER A 213 3.60 11.98 2.18
N GLY A 214 2.63 11.39 2.86
CA GLY A 214 1.28 11.92 2.90
C GLY A 214 0.83 12.15 4.33
N LEU A 215 -0.14 13.03 4.49
CA LEU A 215 -0.75 13.39 5.76
C LEU A 215 -2.22 12.97 5.73
N SER A 216 -2.49 11.66 5.74
CA SER A 216 -3.87 11.17 5.65
C SER A 216 -4.51 10.86 6.99
N GLY A 217 -3.71 10.57 8.00
CA GLY A 217 -4.16 10.19 9.33
C GLY A 217 -2.98 9.85 10.22
N ALA A 218 -3.21 9.46 11.47
CA ALA A 218 -2.16 9.17 12.43
C ALA A 218 -1.17 8.11 11.93
N SER A 219 -1.64 7.10 11.21
CA SER A 219 -0.82 6.03 10.64
C SER A 219 0.11 6.49 9.52
N SER A 220 -0.10 7.66 8.90
CA SER A 220 0.77 8.20 7.85
C SER A 220 1.98 8.98 8.37
N PHE A 221 1.96 9.34 9.65
CA PHE A 221 3.05 10.11 10.25
C PHE A 221 4.29 9.27 10.55
N TYR A 222 4.15 7.97 10.67
CA TYR A 222 5.27 7.04 10.85
C TYR A 222 5.22 5.90 9.84
N LYS A 223 6.39 5.43 9.44
CA LYS A 223 6.49 4.27 8.55
C LYS A 223 6.42 2.97 9.33
N ARG A 224 5.95 1.92 8.65
CA ARG A 224 5.86 0.55 9.17
C ARG A 224 6.97 -0.29 8.53
N PRO A 225 8.18 -0.38 9.15
CA PRO A 225 9.30 -1.11 8.58
C PRO A 225 8.98 -2.60 8.51
N SER A 226 8.89 -3.13 7.31
CA SER A 226 8.61 -4.55 7.05
C SER A 226 9.88 -5.40 6.92
N GLY A 227 11.07 -4.81 7.09
CA GLY A 227 12.33 -5.54 6.95
C GLY A 227 12.62 -5.98 5.52
N LEU A 228 13.16 -7.20 5.37
CA LEU A 228 13.45 -7.83 4.09
C LEU A 228 12.19 -8.53 3.54
N SER A 229 11.83 -8.27 2.29
CA SER A 229 10.74 -8.97 1.59
C SER A 229 11.05 -9.19 0.11
N PRO A 230 10.64 -10.32 -0.50
CA PRO A 230 10.80 -10.55 -1.93
C PRO A 230 9.90 -9.60 -2.73
N ALA A 231 10.34 -9.22 -3.93
CA ALA A 231 9.50 -8.47 -4.87
C ALA A 231 8.45 -9.41 -5.50
N ARG A 232 7.20 -8.96 -5.56
CA ARG A 232 6.06 -9.73 -6.09
C ARG A 232 5.32 -9.02 -7.22
N SER A 233 5.92 -7.98 -7.79
CA SER A 233 5.32 -7.19 -8.85
C SER A 233 5.95 -7.48 -10.21
N TYR A 234 5.25 -7.12 -11.27
CA TYR A 234 5.80 -7.02 -12.63
C TYR A 234 6.89 -5.95 -12.75
N SER A 235 6.91 -4.96 -11.88
CA SER A 235 7.84 -3.84 -11.93
C SER A 235 9.00 -4.06 -10.96
N GLY A 236 10.21 -4.07 -11.47
CA GLY A 236 11.44 -4.05 -10.66
C GLY A 236 11.89 -2.65 -10.24
N LEU A 237 11.07 -1.62 -10.43
CA LEU A 237 11.42 -0.26 -10.03
C LEU A 237 11.50 -0.16 -8.50
N GLY A 238 12.59 0.43 -8.00
CA GLY A 238 12.80 0.59 -6.56
C GLY A 238 13.12 -0.70 -5.79
N THR A 239 13.44 -1.81 -6.48
CA THR A 239 13.96 -3.04 -5.87
C THR A 239 15.48 -3.09 -5.93
N TRP A 240 16.06 -3.83 -5.01
CA TRP A 240 17.43 -4.33 -5.12
C TRP A 240 17.44 -5.64 -5.88
N ARG A 241 18.50 -5.92 -6.64
CA ARG A 241 18.71 -7.22 -7.27
C ARG A 241 20.03 -7.83 -6.79
N GLY A 242 19.94 -8.99 -6.14
CA GLY A 242 21.09 -9.66 -5.54
C GLY A 242 20.69 -10.76 -4.58
N LEU A 243 21.38 -10.84 -3.46
CA LEU A 243 21.18 -11.82 -2.39
C LEU A 243 20.91 -11.08 -1.08
N ALA A 244 19.93 -11.54 -0.34
CA ALA A 244 19.64 -11.03 0.99
C ALA A 244 19.19 -12.15 1.92
N ALA A 245 19.52 -12.03 3.20
CA ALA A 245 19.11 -12.98 4.21
C ALA A 245 18.76 -12.26 5.51
N ASP A 246 17.83 -12.81 6.28
CA ASP A 246 17.62 -12.45 7.67
C ASP A 246 17.65 -13.67 8.59
N TYR A 247 18.01 -13.41 9.84
CA TYR A 247 18.00 -14.41 10.90
C TYR A 247 17.42 -13.82 12.17
N THR A 248 16.47 -14.53 12.76
CA THR A 248 15.82 -14.16 14.02
C THR A 248 16.40 -14.97 15.17
N TRP A 249 17.02 -14.27 16.10
CA TRP A 249 17.54 -14.86 17.35
C TRP A 249 16.83 -14.23 18.54
N LYS A 250 15.95 -15.00 19.17
CA LYS A 250 15.09 -14.50 20.27
C LYS A 250 14.32 -13.23 19.86
N ARG A 251 14.72 -12.07 20.37
CA ARG A 251 14.10 -10.76 20.13
C ARG A 251 14.92 -9.87 19.19
N LEU A 252 15.87 -10.44 18.48
CA LEU A 252 16.75 -9.74 17.55
C LEU A 252 16.55 -10.31 16.15
N ILE A 253 16.31 -9.45 15.16
CA ILE A 253 16.38 -9.79 13.73
C ILE A 253 17.61 -9.12 13.16
N ILE A 254 18.48 -9.92 12.55
CA ILE A 254 19.67 -9.45 11.83
C ILE A 254 19.43 -9.70 10.35
N THR A 255 19.58 -8.69 9.53
CA THR A 255 19.43 -8.75 8.07
C THR A 255 20.74 -8.33 7.41
N GLY A 256 21.18 -9.09 6.41
CA GLY A 256 22.31 -8.73 5.53
C GLY A 256 21.89 -8.82 4.08
N PHE A 257 22.42 -7.96 3.21
CA PHE A 257 22.15 -8.01 1.78
C PHE A 257 23.33 -7.52 0.94
N VAL A 258 23.44 -8.08 -0.26
CA VAL A 258 24.38 -7.68 -1.31
C VAL A 258 23.59 -7.52 -2.60
N ALA A 259 23.75 -6.39 -3.25
CA ALA A 259 23.19 -6.07 -4.57
C ALA A 259 24.26 -5.42 -5.43
N LYS A 260 23.96 -5.12 -6.70
CA LYS A 260 24.95 -4.45 -7.57
C LYS A 260 25.44 -3.15 -6.91
N ASN A 261 26.77 -3.06 -6.67
CA ASN A 261 27.44 -1.91 -6.04
C ASN A 261 26.90 -1.52 -4.65
N THR A 262 26.17 -2.42 -3.99
CA THR A 262 25.55 -2.14 -2.70
C THR A 262 25.73 -3.32 -1.77
N VAL A 263 26.14 -3.04 -0.55
CA VAL A 263 26.18 -3.98 0.56
C VAL A 263 25.65 -3.32 1.81
N GLY A 264 24.86 -4.03 2.61
CA GLY A 264 24.31 -3.45 3.82
C GLY A 264 23.66 -4.45 4.74
N GLY A 265 23.23 -3.96 5.87
CA GLY A 265 22.55 -4.74 6.89
C GLY A 265 21.76 -3.89 7.88
N ASN A 266 20.97 -4.59 8.63
CA ASN A 266 20.16 -4.04 9.71
C ASN A 266 20.14 -5.03 10.88
N ALA A 267 20.11 -4.49 12.11
CA ALA A 267 19.85 -5.25 13.32
C ALA A 267 18.73 -4.56 14.08
N THR A 268 17.61 -5.24 14.29
CA THR A 268 16.45 -4.69 15.01
C THR A 268 16.16 -5.55 16.24
N TRP A 269 16.18 -4.92 17.39
CA TRP A 269 15.80 -5.53 18.67
C TRP A 269 14.38 -5.14 19.07
N PHE A 270 13.61 -6.10 19.59
CA PHE A 270 12.21 -5.93 19.99
C PHE A 270 12.05 -6.07 21.50
N GLY A 271 11.57 -5.01 22.15
CA GLY A 271 11.09 -5.02 23.52
C GLY A 271 9.57 -5.28 23.57
N ARG A 272 9.02 -5.29 24.78
CA ARG A 272 7.56 -5.42 24.98
C ARG A 272 6.79 -4.20 24.48
N LYS A 273 7.34 -3.01 24.60
CA LYS A 273 6.67 -1.74 24.28
C LYS A 273 7.33 -0.98 23.14
N GLY A 274 8.20 -1.61 22.37
CA GLY A 274 8.88 -0.93 21.29
C GLY A 274 10.01 -1.72 20.65
N GLN A 275 10.68 -1.08 19.73
CA GLN A 275 11.84 -1.60 19.00
C GLN A 275 12.93 -0.56 18.89
N VAL A 276 14.15 -1.02 18.68
CA VAL A 276 15.33 -0.22 18.32
C VAL A 276 16.04 -0.90 17.16
N GLY A 277 16.39 -0.15 16.11
CA GLY A 277 17.07 -0.63 14.93
C GLY A 277 18.37 0.12 14.66
N LEU A 278 19.35 -0.58 14.10
CA LEU A 278 20.58 -0.02 13.57
C LEU A 278 20.71 -0.48 12.11
N THR A 279 20.91 0.46 11.20
CA THR A 279 21.07 0.19 9.77
C THR A 279 22.40 0.74 9.30
N ALA A 280 23.15 -0.03 8.51
CA ALA A 280 24.35 0.41 7.85
C ALA A 280 24.40 -0.13 6.44
N PHE A 281 24.75 0.70 5.46
CA PHE A 281 24.97 0.24 4.10
C PHE A 281 25.92 1.15 3.31
N SER A 282 26.48 0.59 2.24
CA SER A 282 27.30 1.28 1.26
C SER A 282 26.74 1.04 -0.14
N SER A 283 26.53 2.10 -0.91
CA SER A 283 26.07 2.02 -2.30
C SER A 283 26.78 3.08 -3.14
N ASP A 284 27.37 2.66 -4.25
CA ASP A 284 28.10 3.55 -5.19
C ASP A 284 29.07 4.53 -4.50
N GLY A 285 29.78 4.05 -3.47
CA GLY A 285 30.76 4.82 -2.70
C GLY A 285 30.17 5.67 -1.56
N VAL A 286 28.85 5.77 -1.45
CA VAL A 286 28.19 6.48 -0.35
C VAL A 286 27.94 5.50 0.80
N ARG A 287 28.40 5.83 2.00
CA ARG A 287 28.17 5.06 3.22
C ARG A 287 27.13 5.76 4.08
N LYS A 288 26.12 5.01 4.53
CA LYS A 288 25.08 5.55 5.42
C LYS A 288 24.91 4.65 6.63
N VAL A 289 24.68 5.29 7.75
CA VAL A 289 24.32 4.60 9.00
C VAL A 289 23.11 5.29 9.61
N SER A 290 22.25 4.53 10.27
CA SER A 290 21.15 5.12 11.04
C SER A 290 20.83 4.30 12.29
N ALA A 291 20.26 4.99 13.28
CA ALA A 291 19.61 4.40 14.43
C ALA A 291 18.16 4.85 14.44
N ASP A 292 17.25 3.90 14.62
CA ASP A 292 15.82 4.14 14.69
C ASP A 292 15.19 3.55 15.94
N GLY A 293 14.04 4.08 16.33
CA GLY A 293 13.27 3.54 17.43
C GLY A 293 11.79 3.86 17.31
N ARG A 294 10.99 2.96 17.89
CA ARG A 294 9.56 3.17 18.12
C ARG A 294 9.18 2.58 19.48
N PHE A 295 8.47 3.36 20.28
CA PHE A 295 8.04 2.98 21.62
C PHE A 295 6.59 3.39 21.85
N CYS A 296 5.81 2.50 22.46
CA CYS A 296 4.47 2.79 22.94
C CYS A 296 4.52 2.94 24.47
N LEU A 297 4.43 4.16 24.97
CA LEU A 297 4.51 4.50 26.38
C LEU A 297 3.19 5.12 26.84
N ARG A 298 2.44 4.45 27.72
CA ARG A 298 1.13 4.93 28.22
C ARG A 298 0.15 5.32 27.13
N GLY A 299 0.15 4.58 25.99
CA GLY A 299 -0.70 4.86 24.83
C GLY A 299 -0.14 5.88 23.85
N ILE A 300 0.96 6.56 24.18
CA ILE A 300 1.66 7.48 23.27
C ILE A 300 2.63 6.66 22.42
N ASP A 301 2.47 6.70 21.11
CA ASP A 301 3.43 6.13 20.16
C ASP A 301 4.52 7.17 19.85
N LEU A 302 5.75 6.89 20.28
CA LEU A 302 6.95 7.67 19.98
C LEU A 302 7.72 6.98 18.85
N PHE A 303 8.23 7.72 17.88
CA PHE A 303 9.03 7.17 16.78
C PHE A 303 10.11 8.16 16.33
N GLY A 304 11.19 7.63 15.78
CA GLY A 304 12.24 8.45 15.24
C GLY A 304 13.32 7.66 14.52
N GLU A 305 14.12 8.37 13.75
CA GLU A 305 15.35 7.89 13.13
C GLU A 305 16.35 9.04 13.04
N ALA A 306 17.61 8.74 13.38
CA ALA A 306 18.75 9.60 13.14
C ALA A 306 19.68 8.89 12.17
N ALA A 307 20.15 9.58 11.14
CA ALA A 307 20.98 9.01 10.09
C ALA A 307 22.17 9.93 9.76
N TRP A 308 23.24 9.30 9.25
CA TRP A 308 24.47 9.95 8.83
C TRP A 308 24.98 9.35 7.52
N ASP A 309 25.35 10.17 6.55
CA ASP A 309 25.84 9.74 5.24
C ASP A 309 27.37 9.88 5.05
N GLY A 310 28.11 10.09 6.14
CA GLY A 310 29.53 10.39 6.13
C GLY A 310 29.87 11.88 6.04
N LYS A 311 28.90 12.73 5.69
CA LYS A 311 29.07 14.18 5.55
C LYS A 311 28.08 14.97 6.39
N ALA A 312 26.83 14.55 6.39
CA ALA A 312 25.75 15.32 7.01
C ALA A 312 24.72 14.44 7.72
N PRO A 313 24.12 14.91 8.81
CA PRO A 313 23.06 14.22 9.53
C PRO A 313 21.68 14.51 8.95
N ALA A 314 20.75 13.59 9.24
CA ALA A 314 19.33 13.76 9.03
C ALA A 314 18.55 13.19 10.21
N PHE A 315 17.44 13.83 10.59
CA PHE A 315 16.62 13.46 11.71
C PHE A 315 15.14 13.44 11.33
N LEU A 316 14.44 12.47 11.85
CA LEU A 316 12.99 12.43 11.88
C LEU A 316 12.57 11.97 13.28
N ALA A 317 11.66 12.70 13.90
CA ALA A 317 11.10 12.32 15.19
C ALA A 317 9.63 12.70 15.25
N GLY A 318 8.83 11.93 15.95
CA GLY A 318 7.43 12.24 16.11
C GLY A 318 6.76 11.44 17.21
N ALA A 319 5.51 11.80 17.46
CA ALA A 319 4.66 11.16 18.44
C ALA A 319 3.20 11.13 17.95
N VAL A 320 2.45 10.14 18.40
CA VAL A 320 1.00 10.07 18.26
C VAL A 320 0.40 10.01 19.66
N PHE A 321 -0.30 11.06 20.03
CA PHE A 321 -0.95 11.18 21.32
C PHE A 321 -2.40 10.70 21.23
N PRO A 322 -2.84 9.79 22.12
CA PRO A 322 -4.26 9.48 22.27
C PRO A 322 -4.95 10.66 22.98
N ILE A 323 -6.12 11.06 22.49
CA ILE A 323 -6.96 12.10 23.10
C ILE A 323 -8.32 11.47 23.40
N GLY A 324 -8.54 11.12 24.67
CA GLY A 324 -9.64 10.26 25.06
C GLY A 324 -9.60 8.91 24.34
N ASP A 325 -10.76 8.30 24.13
CA ASP A 325 -10.86 6.94 23.58
C ASP A 325 -10.89 6.90 22.04
N ARG A 326 -11.19 8.02 21.37
CA ARG A 326 -11.55 8.04 19.94
C ARG A 326 -10.69 8.93 19.06
N ALA A 327 -9.93 9.85 19.64
CA ALA A 327 -9.14 10.79 18.86
C ALA A 327 -7.63 10.56 19.04
N ARG A 328 -6.88 10.92 18.01
CA ARG A 328 -5.41 10.85 17.97
C ARG A 328 -4.85 12.16 17.42
N PHE A 329 -3.78 12.62 18.04
CA PHE A 329 -3.03 13.80 17.62
C PHE A 329 -1.61 13.38 17.25
N PRO A 330 -1.31 13.17 15.96
CA PRO A 330 0.04 12.92 15.48
C PRO A 330 0.82 14.21 15.29
N LEU A 331 2.11 14.13 15.60
CA LEU A 331 3.11 15.16 15.41
C LEU A 331 4.35 14.53 14.80
N ALA A 332 4.96 15.16 13.79
CA ALA A 332 6.25 14.74 13.25
C ALA A 332 7.11 15.94 12.88
N PHE A 333 8.36 15.91 13.30
CA PHE A 333 9.41 16.81 12.92
C PHE A 333 10.42 16.10 12.03
N ARG A 334 10.91 16.77 10.97
CA ARG A 334 11.96 16.27 10.10
C ARG A 334 12.97 17.35 9.78
N TRP A 335 14.21 16.95 9.72
CA TRP A 335 15.31 17.81 9.32
C TRP A 335 16.35 17.00 8.54
N TYR A 336 16.61 17.42 7.32
CA TYR A 336 17.57 16.81 6.41
C TYR A 336 18.57 17.85 5.95
N HIS A 337 19.84 17.48 5.82
CA HIS A 337 20.86 18.38 5.31
C HIS A 337 21.02 18.24 3.79
N SER A 338 21.47 19.32 3.12
CA SER A 338 21.62 19.37 1.65
C SER A 338 22.54 18.31 1.07
N ALA A 339 23.63 17.98 1.75
CA ALA A 339 24.56 16.93 1.34
C ALA A 339 23.94 15.53 1.38
N TYR A 340 22.78 15.39 2.02
CA TYR A 340 22.06 14.13 2.15
C TYR A 340 21.18 13.82 0.94
N ASP A 341 20.73 14.85 0.22
CA ASP A 341 19.70 14.74 -0.80
C ASP A 341 20.14 13.94 -2.03
N GLY A 342 21.17 14.37 -2.71
CA GLY A 342 21.53 13.79 -4.00
C GLY A 342 22.00 12.34 -3.93
N SER A 343 22.68 11.96 -2.86
CA SER A 343 23.16 10.62 -2.66
C SER A 343 22.10 9.67 -2.09
N PHE A 344 21.18 10.19 -1.29
CA PHE A 344 20.15 9.39 -0.65
C PHE A 344 19.12 8.86 -1.65
N SER A 345 18.60 9.72 -2.51
CA SER A 345 17.61 9.33 -3.53
C SER A 345 18.19 8.36 -4.56
N GLY A 346 19.48 8.50 -4.92
CA GLY A 346 20.17 7.57 -5.81
C GLY A 346 20.29 6.15 -5.24
N ALA A 347 20.61 6.03 -3.95
CA ALA A 347 20.75 4.73 -3.28
C ALA A 347 19.41 4.03 -3.05
N MET A 348 18.35 4.78 -2.83
CA MET A 348 17.04 4.22 -2.47
C MET A 348 16.15 3.90 -3.67
N ARG A 349 16.45 4.42 -4.86
CA ARG A 349 15.59 4.30 -6.06
C ARG A 349 14.12 4.64 -5.80
N THR A 350 13.86 5.53 -4.85
CA THR A 350 12.51 6.02 -4.59
C THR A 350 12.14 7.10 -5.59
N SER A 351 10.88 7.21 -5.90
CA SER A 351 10.35 8.31 -6.73
C SER A 351 10.38 9.66 -6.00
N THR A 352 10.55 9.66 -4.71
CA THR A 352 10.62 10.86 -3.86
C THR A 352 12.08 11.27 -3.69
N LYS A 353 12.45 12.38 -4.30
CA LYS A 353 13.69 13.08 -3.96
C LYS A 353 13.55 13.59 -2.53
N VAL A 354 14.38 13.11 -1.63
CA VAL A 354 14.55 13.69 -0.30
C VAL A 354 15.41 14.92 -0.50
N SER A 355 14.79 16.09 -0.58
CA SER A 355 15.52 17.34 -0.67
C SER A 355 15.90 17.84 0.73
N ASP A 356 16.92 18.68 0.79
CA ASP A 356 17.31 19.46 1.96
C ASP A 356 16.08 20.14 2.55
N GLN A 357 15.51 19.56 3.59
CA GLN A 357 14.19 19.90 4.07
C GLN A 357 14.14 19.98 5.59
N CYS A 358 13.57 21.07 6.09
CA CYS A 358 13.08 21.15 7.45
C CYS A 358 11.55 21.17 7.44
N GLY A 359 10.89 20.43 8.30
CA GLY A 359 9.44 20.38 8.29
C GLY A 359 8.82 19.95 9.61
N LEU A 360 7.60 20.46 9.83
CA LEU A 360 6.74 20.11 10.94
C LEU A 360 5.37 19.69 10.40
N ALA A 361 4.92 18.54 10.80
CA ALA A 361 3.60 18.03 10.48
C ALA A 361 2.77 17.84 11.74
N LEU A 362 1.51 18.24 11.69
CA LEU A 362 0.53 18.10 12.74
C LEU A 362 -0.72 17.45 12.16
N GLY A 363 -1.43 16.68 12.97
CA GLY A 363 -2.67 16.06 12.53
C GLY A 363 -3.69 15.90 13.65
N TRP A 364 -4.92 15.62 13.25
CA TRP A 364 -6.02 15.22 14.09
C TRP A 364 -6.75 14.09 13.40
N GLU A 365 -7.00 13.00 14.11
CA GLU A 365 -7.79 11.88 13.61
C GLU A 365 -8.84 11.50 14.64
N GLN A 366 -10.09 11.42 14.20
CA GLN A 366 -11.22 10.94 15.02
C GLN A 366 -12.13 10.07 14.18
N GLY A 367 -12.04 8.77 14.36
CA GLY A 367 -12.73 7.79 13.53
C GLY A 367 -12.28 7.90 12.05
N ARG A 368 -13.18 8.32 11.17
CA ARG A 368 -12.87 8.57 9.74
C ARG A 368 -12.59 10.04 9.43
N PHE A 369 -12.84 10.94 10.38
CA PHE A 369 -12.46 12.35 10.23
C PHE A 369 -10.95 12.50 10.38
N VAL A 370 -10.34 13.24 9.46
CA VAL A 370 -8.90 13.53 9.47
C VAL A 370 -8.69 14.99 9.11
N ALA A 371 -7.86 15.67 9.90
CA ALA A 371 -7.32 16.98 9.55
C ALA A 371 -5.80 16.94 9.71
N SER A 372 -5.06 17.54 8.80
CA SER A 372 -3.60 17.55 8.85
C SER A 372 -3.00 18.78 8.19
N VAL A 373 -1.86 19.21 8.72
CA VAL A 373 -1.07 20.32 8.20
C VAL A 373 0.40 19.91 8.14
N ASP A 374 1.07 20.19 7.05
CA ASP A 374 2.51 20.00 6.84
C ASP A 374 3.14 21.31 6.40
N LEU A 375 4.00 21.84 7.25
CA LEU A 375 4.86 22.97 6.96
C LEU A 375 6.25 22.46 6.64
N SER A 376 6.77 22.78 5.47
CA SER A 376 8.11 22.38 5.06
C SER A 376 8.85 23.50 4.33
N SER A 377 10.18 23.51 4.49
CA SER A 377 11.10 24.44 3.85
C SER A 377 12.28 23.68 3.28
N THR A 378 12.67 24.01 2.06
CA THR A 378 13.87 23.51 1.38
C THR A 378 14.96 24.56 1.51
N GLN A 379 16.06 24.23 2.20
CA GLN A 379 17.10 25.22 2.51
C GLN A 379 17.86 25.70 1.27
N LEU A 380 18.20 24.78 0.35
CA LEU A 380 18.94 25.10 -0.88
C LEU A 380 18.21 26.06 -1.80
N SER A 381 16.89 25.88 -1.98
CA SER A 381 16.09 26.72 -2.88
C SER A 381 15.33 27.83 -2.15
N GLY A 382 15.33 27.83 -0.82
CA GLY A 382 14.48 28.72 -0.03
C GLY A 382 12.98 28.46 -0.20
N GLN A 383 12.61 27.40 -0.89
CA GLN A 383 11.22 27.07 -1.15
C GLN A 383 10.51 26.65 0.14
N ARG A 384 9.46 27.39 0.48
CA ARG A 384 8.56 27.06 1.59
C ARG A 384 7.24 26.53 1.07
N GLN A 385 6.71 25.52 1.76
CA GLN A 385 5.45 24.90 1.38
C GLN A 385 4.61 24.66 2.64
N LEU A 386 3.34 25.00 2.55
CA LEU A 386 2.30 24.61 3.49
C LEU A 386 1.31 23.71 2.75
N LYS A 387 1.03 22.56 3.31
CA LYS A 387 -0.05 21.68 2.86
C LYS A 387 -1.05 21.52 3.98
N GLY A 388 -2.33 21.65 3.67
CA GLY A 388 -3.44 21.35 4.55
C GLY A 388 -4.37 20.34 3.91
N ARG A 389 -4.98 19.48 4.73
CA ARG A 389 -5.97 18.51 4.28
C ARG A 389 -7.01 18.27 5.37
N MET A 390 -8.27 18.16 4.95
CA MET A 390 -9.37 17.74 5.80
C MET A 390 -10.22 16.72 5.07
N VAL A 391 -10.65 15.68 5.76
CA VAL A 391 -11.54 14.64 5.25
C VAL A 391 -12.73 14.51 6.20
N PHE A 392 -13.92 14.76 5.67
CA PHE A 392 -15.18 14.70 6.39
C PHE A 392 -16.01 13.52 5.89
N PRO A 393 -16.12 12.42 6.67
CA PRO A 393 -17.06 11.36 6.36
C PRO A 393 -18.46 11.79 6.81
N VAL A 394 -19.45 11.59 5.96
CA VAL A 394 -20.85 11.86 6.25
C VAL A 394 -21.64 10.59 5.99
N GLN A 395 -22.33 10.09 7.02
CA GLN A 395 -23.25 8.98 6.85
C GLN A 395 -24.61 9.52 6.39
N LEU A 396 -25.09 9.01 5.28
CA LEU A 396 -26.39 9.34 4.72
C LEU A 396 -27.38 8.21 5.03
N PRO A 397 -28.69 8.50 5.01
CA PRO A 397 -29.71 7.47 5.18
C PRO A 397 -29.60 6.34 4.15
N GLY A 398 -29.95 5.13 4.56
CA GLY A 398 -29.91 3.94 3.72
C GLY A 398 -28.51 3.41 3.50
N ASN A 399 -28.19 3.03 2.24
CA ASN A 399 -26.92 2.41 1.86
C ASN A 399 -25.92 3.40 1.23
N TRP A 400 -26.10 4.70 1.50
CA TRP A 400 -25.23 5.76 1.00
C TRP A 400 -24.18 6.16 2.03
N ASP A 401 -22.99 6.41 1.54
CA ASP A 401 -21.82 6.95 2.26
C ASP A 401 -21.29 8.14 1.46
N MET A 402 -21.01 9.24 2.12
CA MET A 402 -20.45 10.43 1.49
C MET A 402 -19.12 10.80 2.17
N GLU A 403 -18.17 11.26 1.39
CA GLU A 403 -16.91 11.79 1.88
C GLU A 403 -16.59 13.11 1.16
N VAL A 404 -16.38 14.15 1.96
CA VAL A 404 -15.92 15.44 1.46
C VAL A 404 -14.47 15.63 1.84
N ARG A 405 -13.65 16.02 0.89
CA ARG A 405 -12.23 16.28 1.09
C ARG A 405 -11.87 17.68 0.64
N LEU A 406 -11.24 18.42 1.54
CA LEU A 406 -10.63 19.72 1.27
C LEU A 406 -9.12 19.56 1.31
N SER A 407 -8.42 20.17 0.38
CA SER A 407 -6.96 20.20 0.35
C SER A 407 -6.48 21.57 -0.09
N GLU A 408 -5.43 22.05 0.55
CA GLU A 408 -4.75 23.27 0.17
C GLU A 408 -3.24 23.04 0.13
N ARG A 409 -2.60 23.63 -0.85
CA ARG A 409 -1.14 23.69 -0.95
C ARG A 409 -0.74 25.10 -1.30
N TRP A 410 -0.02 25.71 -0.39
CA TRP A 410 0.64 26.99 -0.61
C TRP A 410 2.14 26.78 -0.82
N LYS A 411 2.75 27.61 -1.71
CA LYS A 411 4.19 27.70 -1.93
C LYS A 411 4.58 29.16 -2.06
N ASN A 412 5.79 29.51 -1.62
CA ASN A 412 6.32 30.88 -1.82
C ASN A 412 6.76 31.13 -3.26
N GLU A 413 7.02 30.08 -4.05
CA GLU A 413 7.49 30.16 -5.44
C GLU A 413 6.60 29.32 -6.38
N GLY A 414 6.55 29.72 -7.65
CA GLY A 414 5.78 29.05 -8.69
C GLY A 414 4.28 29.25 -8.52
N ILE A 415 3.52 28.16 -8.52
CA ILE A 415 2.07 28.19 -8.26
C ILE A 415 1.87 28.34 -6.77
N ARG A 416 1.58 29.57 -6.34
CA ARG A 416 1.48 29.92 -4.92
C ARG A 416 0.37 29.19 -4.19
N HIS A 417 -0.81 29.09 -4.79
CA HIS A 417 -1.96 28.43 -4.17
C HIS A 417 -2.53 27.36 -5.07
N ARG A 418 -2.87 26.23 -4.49
CA ARG A 418 -3.71 25.22 -5.10
C ARG A 418 -4.69 24.72 -4.06
N VAL A 419 -5.97 24.91 -4.34
CA VAL A 419 -7.07 24.42 -3.50
C VAL A 419 -7.76 23.30 -4.25
N GLY A 420 -8.14 22.24 -3.54
CA GLY A 420 -8.90 21.13 -4.07
C GLY A 420 -10.10 20.82 -3.19
N LEU A 421 -11.26 20.61 -3.82
CA LEU A 421 -12.47 20.10 -3.20
C LEU A 421 -12.86 18.82 -3.92
N ARG A 422 -13.09 17.74 -3.17
CA ARG A 422 -13.57 16.48 -3.71
C ARG A 422 -14.74 15.98 -2.89
N THR A 423 -15.78 15.55 -3.58
CA THR A 423 -16.96 14.94 -2.98
C THR A 423 -17.19 13.58 -3.63
N ASP A 424 -17.22 12.55 -2.83
CA ASP A 424 -17.50 11.17 -3.22
C ASP A 424 -18.82 10.72 -2.59
N PHE A 425 -19.79 10.33 -3.40
CA PHE A 425 -20.98 9.60 -2.95
C PHE A 425 -20.84 8.14 -3.35
N ARG A 426 -21.13 7.25 -2.43
CA ARG A 426 -21.04 5.82 -2.66
C ARG A 426 -22.30 5.12 -2.16
N TYR A 427 -22.88 4.32 -3.03
CA TYR A 427 -24.00 3.44 -2.74
C TYR A 427 -23.58 1.98 -2.86
N VAL A 428 -23.97 1.16 -1.88
CA VAL A 428 -23.69 -0.29 -1.91
C VAL A 428 -24.92 -1.04 -1.42
N LYS A 429 -25.52 -1.87 -2.27
CA LYS A 429 -26.64 -2.74 -1.92
C LYS A 429 -26.51 -4.09 -2.63
N GLY A 430 -26.29 -5.15 -1.87
CA GLY A 430 -26.06 -6.49 -2.41
C GLY A 430 -24.86 -6.51 -3.38
N GLU A 431 -25.08 -7.00 -4.59
CA GLU A 431 -24.07 -7.07 -5.64
C GLU A 431 -23.82 -5.73 -6.36
N TRP A 432 -24.66 -4.72 -6.12
CA TRP A 432 -24.62 -3.44 -6.83
C TRP A 432 -23.81 -2.39 -6.07
N THR A 433 -23.00 -1.67 -6.80
CA THR A 433 -22.27 -0.50 -6.29
C THR A 433 -22.41 0.64 -7.29
N ALA A 434 -22.67 1.85 -6.78
CA ALA A 434 -22.59 3.08 -7.56
C ALA A 434 -21.67 4.08 -6.85
N ILE A 435 -20.92 4.86 -7.62
CA ILE A 435 -20.03 5.90 -7.13
C ILE A 435 -20.25 7.14 -7.98
N ILE A 436 -20.46 8.27 -7.33
CA ILE A 436 -20.51 9.58 -7.96
C ILE A 436 -19.39 10.40 -7.35
N ARG A 437 -18.51 10.98 -8.18
CA ARG A 437 -17.45 11.89 -7.76
C ARG A 437 -17.59 13.23 -8.46
N SER A 438 -17.42 14.30 -7.69
CA SER A 438 -17.09 15.63 -8.18
C SER A 438 -15.75 16.04 -7.55
N GLU A 439 -14.82 16.49 -8.36
CA GLU A 439 -13.52 16.96 -7.91
C GLU A 439 -13.16 18.26 -8.61
N GLU A 440 -12.81 19.26 -7.84
CA GLU A 440 -12.47 20.59 -8.27
C GLU A 440 -11.06 20.95 -7.85
N SER A 441 -10.34 21.65 -8.68
CA SER A 441 -8.97 22.11 -8.45
C SER A 441 -8.80 23.56 -8.93
N TRP A 442 -8.37 24.42 -8.05
CA TRP A 442 -8.07 25.84 -8.35
C TRP A 442 -6.60 26.10 -8.12
N ALA A 443 -5.87 26.50 -9.17
CA ALA A 443 -4.49 26.95 -9.13
C ALA A 443 -4.29 28.16 -10.03
N ARG A 444 -4.26 28.03 -11.36
CA ARG A 444 -4.24 29.12 -12.34
C ARG A 444 -5.61 29.34 -13.00
N GLY A 445 -6.67 28.97 -12.35
CA GLY A 445 -8.03 28.96 -12.82
C GLY A 445 -8.75 27.72 -12.33
N PRO A 446 -10.03 27.56 -12.65
CA PRO A 446 -10.81 26.39 -12.25
C PRO A 446 -10.46 25.17 -13.09
N GLY A 447 -10.49 24.01 -12.47
CA GLY A 447 -10.52 22.70 -13.09
C GLY A 447 -11.55 21.85 -12.41
N TRP A 448 -12.35 21.11 -13.17
CA TRP A 448 -13.39 20.22 -12.68
C TRP A 448 -13.33 18.86 -13.36
N LEU A 449 -13.53 17.80 -12.58
CA LEU A 449 -13.73 16.44 -13.05
C LEU A 449 -14.91 15.84 -12.31
N GLY A 450 -15.83 15.25 -13.05
CA GLY A 450 -16.93 14.48 -12.47
C GLY A 450 -17.08 13.12 -13.14
N TYR A 451 -17.45 12.09 -12.35
CA TYR A 451 -17.79 10.80 -12.93
C TYR A 451 -18.92 10.11 -12.18
N LEU A 452 -19.65 9.30 -12.95
CA LEU A 452 -20.58 8.30 -12.47
C LEU A 452 -20.01 6.92 -12.82
N GLU A 453 -19.87 6.06 -11.82
CA GLU A 453 -19.47 4.68 -11.99
C GLU A 453 -20.51 3.76 -11.37
N GLY A 454 -20.97 2.78 -12.11
CA GLY A 454 -21.90 1.77 -11.64
C GLY A 454 -21.40 0.37 -11.99
N GLY A 455 -21.68 -0.59 -11.12
CA GLY A 455 -21.28 -1.97 -11.40
C GLY A 455 -21.99 -3.00 -10.56
N ARG A 456 -21.97 -4.21 -11.07
CA ARG A 456 -22.44 -5.42 -10.39
C ARG A 456 -21.29 -6.42 -10.27
N LYS A 457 -21.13 -7.02 -9.10
CA LYS A 457 -20.13 -8.05 -8.85
C LYS A 457 -20.72 -9.17 -8.02
N ASN A 458 -20.64 -10.38 -8.54
CA ASN A 458 -20.89 -11.63 -7.79
C ASN A 458 -19.63 -12.51 -7.81
N ASP A 459 -19.76 -13.78 -7.38
CA ASP A 459 -18.63 -14.72 -7.27
C ASP A 459 -17.97 -15.04 -8.61
N ARG A 460 -18.71 -14.99 -9.72
CA ARG A 460 -18.24 -15.35 -11.05
C ARG A 460 -18.05 -14.16 -11.97
N LEU A 461 -19.01 -13.22 -11.99
CA LEU A 461 -19.07 -12.11 -12.93
C LEU A 461 -18.86 -10.79 -12.20
N ALA A 462 -18.04 -9.89 -12.74
CA ALA A 462 -18.07 -8.48 -12.39
C ALA A 462 -18.12 -7.64 -13.66
N VAL A 463 -19.03 -6.65 -13.66
CA VAL A 463 -19.17 -5.67 -14.75
C VAL A 463 -19.23 -4.28 -14.12
N TRP A 464 -18.47 -3.35 -14.69
CA TRP A 464 -18.39 -1.96 -14.27
C TRP A 464 -18.46 -1.06 -15.49
N LEU A 465 -19.23 0.01 -15.37
CA LEU A 465 -19.33 1.07 -16.38
C LEU A 465 -19.02 2.41 -15.70
N ARG A 466 -18.26 3.27 -16.37
CA ARG A 466 -17.94 4.62 -15.91
C ARG A 466 -18.13 5.60 -17.05
N ALA A 467 -18.76 6.73 -16.73
CA ALA A 467 -18.82 7.93 -17.54
C ALA A 467 -18.12 9.06 -16.78
N CYS A 468 -17.11 9.67 -17.38
CA CYS A 468 -16.29 10.73 -16.78
C CYS A 468 -16.27 11.93 -17.72
N ALA A 469 -16.57 13.11 -17.19
CA ALA A 469 -16.42 14.40 -17.88
C ALA A 469 -15.42 15.27 -17.11
N TYR A 470 -14.64 16.07 -17.87
CA TYR A 470 -13.66 16.95 -17.26
C TYR A 470 -13.46 18.23 -18.08
N PHE A 471 -13.20 19.35 -17.35
CA PHE A 471 -12.95 20.69 -17.87
C PHE A 471 -11.80 21.29 -17.06
N ILE A 472 -10.58 21.21 -17.57
CA ILE A 472 -9.36 21.58 -16.84
C ILE A 472 -8.47 22.41 -17.77
N GLY A 473 -8.57 23.74 -17.65
CA GLY A 473 -7.95 24.69 -18.59
C GLY A 473 -6.41 24.71 -18.57
N HIS A 474 -5.79 24.34 -17.45
CA HIS A 474 -4.34 24.39 -17.28
C HIS A 474 -3.78 23.07 -16.75
N TRP A 475 -2.58 22.68 -17.22
CA TRP A 475 -1.86 21.51 -16.72
C TRP A 475 -1.62 21.53 -15.21
N ASP A 476 -1.46 22.72 -14.64
CA ASP A 476 -1.25 22.91 -13.20
C ASP A 476 -2.45 22.50 -12.35
N ASN A 477 -3.64 22.49 -12.94
CA ASN A 477 -4.90 22.07 -12.31
C ASN A 477 -5.26 20.62 -12.57
N ARG A 478 -4.40 19.85 -13.30
CA ARG A 478 -4.68 18.46 -13.64
C ARG A 478 -5.14 17.65 -12.43
N ILE A 479 -6.11 16.79 -12.64
CA ILE A 479 -6.68 15.92 -11.61
C ILE A 479 -6.26 14.50 -11.92
N TYR A 480 -5.73 13.81 -10.91
CA TYR A 480 -5.41 12.39 -11.00
C TYR A 480 -6.59 11.60 -10.46
N CYS A 481 -7.09 10.67 -11.27
CA CYS A 481 -8.26 9.89 -10.89
C CYS A 481 -7.99 8.40 -11.12
N TYR A 482 -8.21 7.60 -10.08
CA TYR A 482 -8.10 6.15 -10.19
C TYR A 482 -9.18 5.60 -11.14
N GLU A 483 -8.77 4.74 -12.05
CA GLU A 483 -9.64 3.97 -12.93
C GLU A 483 -9.55 2.48 -12.62
N ARG A 484 -10.71 1.81 -12.59
CA ARG A 484 -10.72 0.36 -12.40
C ARG A 484 -10.06 -0.34 -13.56
N ASP A 485 -9.23 -1.34 -13.21
CA ASP A 485 -8.53 -2.17 -14.17
C ASP A 485 -8.39 -3.61 -13.65
N ALA A 486 -7.85 -4.49 -14.48
CA ALA A 486 -7.47 -5.83 -14.08
C ALA A 486 -6.33 -5.79 -13.03
N PRO A 487 -6.27 -6.76 -12.10
CA PRO A 487 -5.15 -6.89 -11.18
C PRO A 487 -3.81 -6.90 -11.91
N GLY A 488 -2.82 -6.19 -11.37
CA GLY A 488 -1.52 -6.00 -12.02
C GLY A 488 -1.46 -4.79 -12.95
N ASN A 489 -2.57 -4.08 -13.16
CA ASN A 489 -2.64 -2.79 -13.84
C ASN A 489 -3.31 -1.78 -12.91
N PHE A 490 -2.54 -0.87 -12.37
CA PHE A 490 -3.07 0.26 -11.59
C PHE A 490 -3.05 1.52 -12.45
N SER A 491 -4.23 2.02 -12.79
CA SER A 491 -4.40 3.14 -13.70
C SER A 491 -4.84 4.39 -12.95
N VAL A 492 -4.00 5.42 -12.96
CA VAL A 492 -4.29 6.73 -12.39
C VAL A 492 -3.88 7.80 -13.41
N PRO A 493 -4.66 7.97 -14.49
CA PRO A 493 -4.36 8.98 -15.50
C PRO A 493 -4.46 10.40 -14.91
N ALA A 494 -3.66 11.29 -15.48
CA ALA A 494 -3.78 12.72 -15.26
C ALA A 494 -4.76 13.30 -16.28
N TYR A 495 -5.87 13.82 -15.82
CA TYR A 495 -6.86 14.50 -16.64
C TYR A 495 -6.51 15.98 -16.76
N TYR A 496 -6.48 16.49 -18.00
CA TYR A 496 -6.34 17.91 -18.33
C TYR A 496 -6.95 18.20 -19.71
N GLY A 497 -7.24 19.45 -20.00
CA GLY A 497 -8.05 19.83 -21.16
C GLY A 497 -9.54 19.62 -20.90
N ASN A 498 -10.31 19.45 -21.95
CA ASN A 498 -11.73 19.19 -21.89
C ASN A 498 -12.04 17.86 -22.57
N GLY A 499 -12.92 17.08 -21.99
CA GLY A 499 -13.26 15.81 -22.58
C GLY A 499 -14.31 15.01 -21.85
N PHE A 500 -14.69 13.91 -22.50
CA PHE A 500 -15.61 12.92 -21.99
C PHE A 500 -15.05 11.52 -22.27
N VAL A 501 -15.03 10.67 -21.25
CA VAL A 501 -14.49 9.31 -21.36
C VAL A 501 -15.53 8.31 -20.83
N LEU A 502 -15.84 7.32 -21.64
CA LEU A 502 -16.58 6.14 -21.24
C LEU A 502 -15.59 4.98 -21.06
N SER A 503 -15.73 4.22 -20.01
CA SER A 503 -14.96 2.98 -19.82
C SER A 503 -15.84 1.87 -19.27
N ALA A 504 -15.53 0.65 -19.69
CA ALA A 504 -16.16 -0.57 -19.24
C ALA A 504 -15.09 -1.56 -18.79
N LEU A 505 -15.32 -2.25 -17.69
CA LEU A 505 -14.51 -3.36 -17.23
C LEU A 505 -15.43 -4.55 -16.97
N SER A 506 -15.13 -5.69 -17.57
CA SER A 506 -15.78 -6.96 -17.27
C SER A 506 -14.77 -7.98 -16.79
N SER A 507 -15.17 -8.89 -15.93
CA SER A 507 -14.37 -10.06 -15.60
C SER A 507 -15.27 -11.26 -15.36
N TYR A 508 -14.78 -12.43 -15.76
CA TYR A 508 -15.46 -13.70 -15.53
C TYR A 508 -14.51 -14.73 -14.94
N LYS A 509 -15.00 -15.48 -13.94
CA LYS A 509 -14.26 -16.53 -13.24
C LYS A 509 -14.85 -17.89 -13.55
N TRP A 510 -14.02 -18.76 -14.14
CA TRP A 510 -14.28 -20.19 -14.29
C TRP A 510 -13.62 -20.94 -13.15
N THR A 511 -14.30 -21.92 -12.61
CA THR A 511 -13.81 -22.77 -11.50
C THR A 511 -13.97 -24.23 -11.87
N TRP A 512 -12.87 -24.97 -11.81
CA TRP A 512 -12.83 -26.43 -11.94
C TRP A 512 -12.41 -27.03 -10.61
N LYS A 513 -12.46 -28.36 -10.48
CA LYS A 513 -12.17 -29.05 -9.19
C LYS A 513 -10.86 -28.58 -8.51
N ARG A 514 -9.83 -28.23 -9.27
CA ARG A 514 -8.49 -27.88 -8.75
C ARG A 514 -7.90 -26.60 -9.34
N SER A 515 -8.61 -25.95 -10.24
CA SER A 515 -8.07 -24.78 -10.92
C SER A 515 -9.11 -23.67 -11.06
N ARG A 516 -8.64 -22.44 -11.07
CA ARG A 516 -9.45 -21.24 -11.25
C ARG A 516 -8.83 -20.39 -12.35
N LEU A 517 -9.63 -20.02 -13.34
CA LEU A 517 -9.22 -19.07 -14.38
C LEU A 517 -10.11 -17.85 -14.28
N ARG A 518 -9.52 -16.69 -14.28
CA ARG A 518 -10.23 -15.43 -14.36
C ARG A 518 -9.69 -14.58 -15.51
N ALA A 519 -10.60 -14.08 -16.34
CA ALA A 519 -10.27 -13.17 -17.41
C ALA A 519 -10.91 -11.81 -17.16
N TRP A 520 -10.22 -10.73 -17.54
CA TRP A 520 -10.68 -9.35 -17.48
C TRP A 520 -10.55 -8.72 -18.87
N LEU A 521 -11.55 -7.94 -19.24
CA LEU A 521 -11.54 -7.10 -20.43
C LEU A 521 -11.90 -5.67 -20.03
N ARG A 522 -11.02 -4.72 -20.32
CA ARG A 522 -11.27 -3.30 -20.16
C ARG A 522 -11.27 -2.62 -21.51
N LEU A 523 -12.29 -1.82 -21.75
CA LEU A 523 -12.44 -0.98 -22.94
C LEU A 523 -12.62 0.47 -22.53
N SER A 524 -12.07 1.40 -23.28
CA SER A 524 -12.23 2.84 -23.04
C SER A 524 -12.38 3.59 -24.37
N THR A 525 -13.18 4.66 -24.37
CA THR A 525 -13.27 5.61 -25.50
C THR A 525 -12.01 6.46 -25.65
N TYR A 526 -11.20 6.60 -24.60
CA TYR A 526 -9.78 6.83 -24.76
C TYR A 526 -9.25 5.58 -25.43
N PRO A 527 -8.82 5.61 -26.70
CA PRO A 527 -8.76 4.40 -27.53
C PRO A 527 -7.73 3.39 -27.01
N GLU A 528 -8.15 2.68 -25.98
CA GLU A 528 -7.37 1.68 -25.25
C GLU A 528 -8.23 0.46 -24.91
N ALA A 529 -7.70 -0.72 -25.21
CA ALA A 529 -8.24 -2.00 -24.77
C ALA A 529 -7.18 -2.76 -23.98
N ARG A 530 -7.59 -3.40 -22.90
CA ARG A 530 -6.73 -4.23 -22.05
C ARG A 530 -7.37 -5.57 -21.77
N LEU A 531 -6.56 -6.64 -21.88
CA LEU A 531 -6.93 -8.00 -21.55
C LEU A 531 -6.00 -8.50 -20.45
N ALA A 532 -6.53 -9.21 -19.45
CA ALA A 532 -5.72 -9.92 -18.49
C ALA A 532 -6.34 -11.28 -18.18
N ILE A 533 -5.50 -12.26 -17.95
CA ILE A 533 -5.87 -13.62 -17.58
C ILE A 533 -5.03 -14.00 -16.34
N ASP A 534 -5.67 -14.54 -15.32
CA ASP A 534 -5.04 -15.14 -14.14
C ASP A 534 -5.53 -16.58 -14.03
N TRP A 535 -4.60 -17.50 -14.14
CA TRP A 535 -4.86 -18.95 -14.03
C TRP A 535 -4.15 -19.48 -12.81
N GLU A 536 -4.95 -19.97 -11.87
CA GLU A 536 -4.50 -20.68 -10.66
C GLU A 536 -4.72 -22.19 -10.84
N PHE A 537 -3.69 -23.00 -10.54
CA PHE A 537 -3.69 -24.45 -10.75
C PHE A 537 -2.89 -25.22 -9.68
#